data_55e8a82c21077c8c37524293057469ff
#
_entry.id   55e8a82c21077c8c37524293057469ff
#
_cell.length_a   1.000
_cell.length_b   1.000
_cell.length_c   1.000
_cell.angle_alpha   90.00
_cell.angle_beta   90.00
_cell.angle_gamma   90.00
#
_symmetry.space_group_name_H-M   'P 1'
#
loop_
_entity.id
_entity.type
_entity.pdbx_description
1 polymer ?
#
loop_
_entity_poly.entity_id
_entity_poly.type
_entity_poly.pdbx_seq_one_letter_code
_entity_poly.pdbx_strand_id
1 'polypeptide(L)'
;LLQALAIVRKRYPDVKLYVGRKDYGRIPPLARNAYERYIHRLLRESDLYDHVVFTGSLNAQQMKERYLKSQVFVLPSSIENSPNSLGEAMLLGVPCIASDVGGVRCLMTHGAEGLIYPADDPHLLAYDICEMFAHPEKAAQMARAGREHAGKTHDAQKNLEILHQIYTEIAR
;
A
#
# COMPACT_ATOMS: atom_id res chain seq x y z
N LEU A 1 -3.49 -9.23 -4.47
CA LEU A 1 -3.19 -8.03 -5.24
C LEU A 1 -3.17 -8.30 -6.76
N LEU A 2 -2.39 -9.26 -7.29
CA LEU A 2 -2.36 -9.52 -8.75
C LEU A 2 -3.72 -9.92 -9.32
N GLN A 3 -4.51 -10.69 -8.58
CA GLN A 3 -5.89 -11.02 -8.97
C GLN A 3 -6.79 -9.77 -9.03
N ALA A 4 -6.65 -8.86 -8.09
CA ALA A 4 -7.34 -7.58 -8.12
C ALA A 4 -6.92 -6.75 -9.34
N LEU A 5 -5.61 -6.68 -9.64
CA LEU A 5 -5.11 -5.98 -10.83
C LEU A 5 -5.70 -6.56 -12.13
N ALA A 6 -5.84 -7.89 -12.22
CA ALA A 6 -6.47 -8.55 -13.37
C ALA A 6 -7.94 -8.14 -13.59
N ILE A 7 -8.64 -7.78 -12.50
CA ILE A 7 -10.01 -7.26 -12.56
C ILE A 7 -9.99 -5.78 -12.96
N VAL A 8 -9.16 -4.97 -12.30
CA VAL A 8 -9.04 -3.52 -12.54
C VAL A 8 -8.68 -3.22 -13.99
N ARG A 9 -7.73 -3.97 -14.58
CA ARG A 9 -7.28 -3.72 -15.96
C ARG A 9 -8.41 -3.87 -17.00
N LYS A 10 -9.46 -4.61 -16.71
CA LYS A 10 -10.62 -4.73 -17.63
C LYS A 10 -11.33 -3.39 -17.82
N ARG A 11 -11.29 -2.53 -16.80
CA ARG A 11 -11.89 -1.20 -16.82
C ARG A 11 -10.85 -0.10 -17.14
N TYR A 12 -9.60 -0.32 -16.71
CA TYR A 12 -8.47 0.60 -16.87
C TYR A 12 -7.30 -0.12 -17.56
N PRO A 13 -7.33 -0.25 -18.90
CA PRO A 13 -6.35 -1.05 -19.67
C PRO A 13 -4.90 -0.60 -19.51
N ASP A 14 -4.67 0.68 -19.20
CA ASP A 14 -3.32 1.25 -19.06
C ASP A 14 -2.80 1.24 -17.62
N VAL A 15 -3.54 0.61 -16.67
CA VAL A 15 -3.13 0.56 -15.26
C VAL A 15 -1.78 -0.12 -15.11
N LYS A 16 -0.92 0.45 -14.26
CA LYS A 16 0.38 -0.12 -13.91
C LYS A 16 0.48 -0.33 -12.39
N LEU A 17 0.98 -1.47 -11.99
CA LEU A 17 1.32 -1.79 -10.62
C LEU A 17 2.84 -1.72 -10.45
N TYR A 18 3.30 -0.90 -9.53
CA TYR A 18 4.71 -0.83 -9.13
C TYR A 18 4.92 -1.60 -7.83
N VAL A 19 5.84 -2.56 -7.85
CA VAL A 19 6.15 -3.42 -6.70
C VAL A 19 7.58 -3.18 -6.26
N GLY A 20 7.76 -2.62 -5.06
CA GLY A 20 9.05 -2.32 -4.44
C GLY A 20 9.76 -3.56 -3.90
N ARG A 21 9.93 -4.59 -4.70
CA ARG A 21 10.57 -5.85 -4.32
C ARG A 21 11.43 -6.41 -5.46
N LYS A 22 12.17 -7.50 -5.13
CA LYS A 22 12.94 -8.30 -6.09
C LYS A 22 12.14 -8.52 -7.37
N ASP A 23 12.78 -8.31 -8.49
CA ASP A 23 12.18 -8.55 -9.80
C ASP A 23 11.96 -10.05 -10.02
N TYR A 24 10.76 -10.50 -9.72
CA TYR A 24 10.36 -11.89 -9.96
C TYR A 24 10.35 -12.23 -11.46
N GLY A 25 10.22 -11.26 -12.35
CA GLY A 25 10.21 -11.45 -13.79
C GLY A 25 11.55 -12.00 -14.33
N ARG A 26 12.66 -11.64 -13.67
CA ARG A 26 14.02 -12.01 -14.09
C ARG A 26 14.55 -13.31 -13.52
N ILE A 27 13.80 -13.99 -12.64
CA ILE A 27 14.26 -15.27 -12.08
C ILE A 27 14.13 -16.37 -13.13
N PRO A 28 15.25 -17.06 -13.48
CA PRO A 28 15.20 -18.16 -14.42
C PRO A 28 14.22 -19.26 -13.98
N PRO A 29 13.51 -19.95 -14.89
CA PRO A 29 12.50 -20.95 -14.53
C PRO A 29 12.98 -22.04 -13.57
N LEU A 30 14.20 -22.52 -13.76
CA LEU A 30 14.81 -23.58 -12.93
C LEU A 30 15.20 -23.10 -11.52
N ALA A 31 15.38 -21.79 -11.32
CA ALA A 31 15.73 -21.20 -10.02
C ALA A 31 14.53 -20.74 -9.21
N ARG A 32 13.30 -20.88 -9.72
CA ARG A 32 12.08 -20.41 -9.07
C ARG A 32 11.65 -21.36 -7.96
N ASN A 33 11.42 -20.82 -6.76
CA ASN A 33 10.72 -21.53 -5.68
C ASN A 33 9.20 -21.65 -5.96
N ALA A 34 8.46 -22.30 -5.07
CA ALA A 34 7.02 -22.56 -5.24
C ALA A 34 6.21 -21.25 -5.34
N TYR A 35 6.51 -20.25 -4.50
CA TYR A 35 5.85 -18.94 -4.51
C TYR A 35 6.16 -18.15 -5.79
N GLU A 36 7.41 -18.15 -6.23
CA GLU A 36 7.82 -17.48 -7.47
C GLU A 36 7.15 -18.12 -8.69
N ARG A 37 7.03 -19.45 -8.72
CA ARG A 37 6.25 -20.16 -9.77
C ARG A 37 4.78 -19.77 -9.76
N TYR A 38 4.18 -19.62 -8.59
CA TYR A 38 2.79 -19.16 -8.44
C TYR A 38 2.61 -17.74 -8.97
N ILE A 39 3.49 -16.80 -8.60
CA ILE A 39 3.45 -15.42 -9.10
C ILE A 39 3.57 -15.39 -10.63
N HIS A 40 4.53 -16.13 -11.19
CA HIS A 40 4.70 -16.22 -12.65
C HIS A 40 3.50 -16.82 -13.38
N ARG A 41 2.84 -17.80 -12.75
CA ARG A 41 1.60 -18.37 -13.28
C ARG A 41 0.51 -17.31 -13.34
N LEU A 42 0.28 -16.58 -12.24
CA LEU A 42 -0.71 -15.51 -12.20
C LEU A 42 -0.43 -14.42 -13.24
N LEU A 43 0.82 -13.97 -13.35
CA LEU A 43 1.21 -12.97 -14.33
C LEU A 43 0.90 -13.42 -15.78
N ARG A 44 1.18 -14.68 -16.09
CA ARG A 44 0.94 -15.25 -17.42
C ARG A 44 -0.54 -15.49 -17.69
N GLU A 45 -1.25 -16.17 -16.79
CA GLU A 45 -2.65 -16.53 -16.98
C GLU A 45 -3.59 -15.31 -16.99
N SER A 46 -3.18 -14.24 -16.30
CA SER A 46 -3.91 -12.98 -16.28
C SER A 46 -3.35 -11.94 -17.24
N ASP A 47 -2.36 -12.27 -18.05
CA ASP A 47 -1.70 -11.39 -19.02
C ASP A 47 -1.26 -10.05 -18.38
N LEU A 48 -0.50 -10.13 -17.27
CA LEU A 48 -0.13 -8.98 -16.45
C LEU A 48 1.34 -8.56 -16.57
N TYR A 49 2.14 -9.21 -17.41
CA TYR A 49 3.57 -8.89 -17.51
C TYR A 49 3.83 -7.42 -17.86
N ASP A 50 3.04 -6.86 -18.77
CA ASP A 50 3.16 -5.47 -19.17
C ASP A 50 2.53 -4.49 -18.15
N HIS A 51 1.77 -5.01 -17.17
CA HIS A 51 1.08 -4.21 -16.16
C HIS A 51 1.80 -4.14 -14.82
N VAL A 52 2.81 -5.00 -14.58
CA VAL A 52 3.54 -5.06 -13.32
C VAL A 52 4.99 -4.66 -13.52
N VAL A 53 5.41 -3.62 -12.80
CA VAL A 53 6.79 -3.12 -12.82
C VAL A 53 7.44 -3.45 -11.47
N PHE A 54 8.38 -4.39 -11.47
CA PHE A 54 9.21 -4.69 -10.31
C PHE A 54 10.37 -3.69 -10.25
N THR A 55 10.35 -2.79 -9.26
CA THR A 55 11.34 -1.71 -9.16
C THR A 55 12.65 -2.13 -8.49
N GLY A 56 12.68 -3.31 -7.88
CA GLY A 56 13.77 -3.68 -6.98
C GLY A 56 13.69 -2.91 -5.67
N SER A 57 14.80 -2.91 -4.92
CA SER A 57 14.91 -2.12 -3.70
C SER A 57 15.08 -0.65 -4.04
N LEU A 58 14.22 0.20 -3.48
CA LEU A 58 14.26 1.65 -3.63
C LEU A 58 14.83 2.27 -2.35
N ASN A 59 15.65 3.31 -2.48
CA ASN A 59 16.02 4.14 -1.33
C ASN A 59 14.85 5.09 -0.95
N ALA A 60 14.96 5.79 0.19
CA ALA A 60 13.90 6.64 0.71
C ALA A 60 13.45 7.73 -0.29
N GLN A 61 14.39 8.36 -0.99
CA GLN A 61 14.06 9.38 -1.99
C GLN A 61 13.31 8.81 -3.18
N GLN A 62 13.77 7.67 -3.70
CA GLN A 62 13.11 6.96 -4.81
C GLN A 62 11.72 6.47 -4.41
N MET A 63 11.55 5.98 -3.17
CA MET A 63 10.25 5.56 -2.65
C MET A 63 9.29 6.75 -2.55
N LYS A 64 9.73 7.87 -1.99
CA LYS A 64 8.95 9.12 -1.95
C LYS A 64 8.48 9.55 -3.35
N GLU A 65 9.38 9.55 -4.33
CA GLU A 65 9.02 9.89 -5.71
C GLU A 65 8.01 8.92 -6.32
N ARG A 66 8.11 7.64 -5.97
CA ARG A 66 7.14 6.63 -6.41
C ARG A 66 5.78 6.86 -5.80
N TYR A 67 5.69 7.12 -4.50
CA TYR A 67 4.45 7.46 -3.83
C TYR A 67 3.78 8.67 -4.49
N LEU A 68 4.50 9.77 -4.68
CA LEU A 68 3.98 11.00 -5.26
C LEU A 68 3.52 10.88 -6.73
N LYS A 69 4.01 9.88 -7.47
CA LYS A 69 3.60 9.56 -8.85
C LYS A 69 2.46 8.54 -8.91
N SER A 70 2.01 8.02 -7.79
CA SER A 70 0.97 6.98 -7.73
C SER A 70 -0.39 7.60 -7.44
N GLN A 71 -1.43 7.14 -8.13
CA GLN A 71 -2.82 7.53 -7.88
C GLN A 71 -3.35 6.90 -6.60
N VAL A 72 -2.86 5.70 -6.25
CA VAL A 72 -3.26 4.99 -5.04
C VAL A 72 -2.09 4.14 -4.53
N PHE A 73 -1.92 4.09 -3.22
CA PHE A 73 -1.07 3.14 -2.52
C PHE A 73 -1.93 1.97 -2.02
N VAL A 74 -1.47 0.74 -2.23
CA VAL A 74 -2.15 -0.47 -1.77
C VAL A 74 -1.26 -1.23 -0.81
N LEU A 75 -1.75 -1.51 0.39
CA LEU A 75 -1.17 -2.42 1.37
C LEU A 75 -1.96 -3.74 1.37
N PRO A 76 -1.50 -4.79 0.64
CA PRO A 76 -2.24 -6.05 0.51
C PRO A 76 -1.71 -7.14 1.45
N SER A 77 -1.30 -6.78 2.64
CA SER A 77 -0.68 -7.71 3.60
C SER A 77 -1.70 -8.65 4.20
N SER A 78 -1.32 -9.91 4.44
CA SER A 78 -2.13 -10.87 5.20
C SER A 78 -1.86 -10.80 6.70
N ILE A 79 -0.71 -10.25 7.11
CA ILE A 79 -0.31 -10.04 8.51
C ILE A 79 0.48 -8.75 8.58
N GLU A 80 0.10 -7.87 9.48
CA GLU A 80 0.81 -6.64 9.81
C GLU A 80 0.73 -6.36 11.31
N ASN A 81 1.73 -5.68 11.84
CA ASN A 81 1.67 -5.12 13.18
C ASN A 81 1.35 -3.61 13.10
N SER A 82 2.32 -2.83 12.64
CA SER A 82 2.18 -1.38 12.41
C SER A 82 2.92 -1.04 11.11
N PRO A 83 2.22 -0.99 9.95
CA PRO A 83 2.86 -0.88 8.65
C PRO A 83 3.38 0.55 8.40
N ASN A 84 4.69 0.76 8.54
CA ASN A 84 5.33 2.05 8.28
C ASN A 84 5.03 2.58 6.87
N SER A 85 4.96 1.68 5.87
CA SER A 85 4.67 2.06 4.48
C SER A 85 3.30 2.72 4.29
N LEU A 86 2.31 2.34 5.11
CA LEU A 86 1.00 3.00 5.13
C LEU A 86 1.12 4.42 5.69
N GLY A 87 1.79 4.57 6.85
CA GLY A 87 2.05 5.88 7.45
C GLY A 87 2.83 6.82 6.52
N GLU A 88 3.85 6.31 5.82
CA GLU A 88 4.61 7.06 4.83
C GLU A 88 3.73 7.54 3.66
N ALA A 89 2.89 6.66 3.10
CA ALA A 89 1.97 7.02 2.02
C ALA A 89 0.96 8.08 2.47
N MET A 90 0.39 7.92 3.67
CA MET A 90 -0.53 8.89 4.27
C MET A 90 0.15 10.26 4.49
N LEU A 91 1.37 10.30 5.07
CA LEU A 91 2.14 11.54 5.27
C LEU A 91 2.40 12.28 3.96
N LEU A 92 2.60 11.56 2.86
CA LEU A 92 2.78 12.12 1.53
C LEU A 92 1.46 12.54 0.86
N GLY A 93 0.32 12.25 1.48
CA GLY A 93 -1.01 12.59 0.94
C GLY A 93 -1.39 11.74 -0.26
N VAL A 94 -0.96 10.48 -0.29
CA VAL A 94 -1.36 9.51 -1.32
C VAL A 94 -2.65 8.81 -0.89
N PRO A 95 -3.66 8.67 -1.75
CA PRO A 95 -4.85 7.87 -1.43
C PRO A 95 -4.46 6.43 -1.08
N CYS A 96 -4.93 5.91 0.05
CA CYS A 96 -4.53 4.61 0.58
C CYS A 96 -5.68 3.60 0.59
N ILE A 97 -5.36 2.36 0.21
CA ILE A 97 -6.21 1.18 0.40
C ILE A 97 -5.38 0.15 1.16
N ALA A 98 -5.90 -0.38 2.26
CA ALA A 98 -5.20 -1.35 3.08
C ALA A 98 -6.09 -2.56 3.43
N SER A 99 -5.49 -3.73 3.55
CA SER A 99 -6.17 -4.90 4.10
C SER A 99 -6.45 -4.71 5.60
N ASP A 100 -7.58 -5.25 6.05
CA ASP A 100 -8.02 -5.21 7.45
C ASP A 100 -7.24 -6.22 8.31
N VAL A 101 -6.00 -5.88 8.64
CA VAL A 101 -5.10 -6.73 9.42
C VAL A 101 -4.31 -5.93 10.45
N GLY A 102 -4.08 -6.53 11.60
CA GLY A 102 -3.23 -5.98 12.66
C GLY A 102 -3.57 -4.55 13.05
N GLY A 103 -2.57 -3.68 13.10
CA GLY A 103 -2.70 -2.29 13.52
C GLY A 103 -3.21 -1.31 12.45
N VAL A 104 -3.65 -1.76 11.26
CA VAL A 104 -4.11 -0.88 10.18
C VAL A 104 -5.23 0.06 10.65
N ARG A 105 -6.21 -0.46 11.40
CA ARG A 105 -7.32 0.35 11.95
C ARG A 105 -6.89 1.39 12.99
N CYS A 106 -5.72 1.23 13.58
CA CYS A 106 -5.16 2.25 14.47
C CYS A 106 -4.50 3.40 13.70
N LEU A 107 -4.11 3.15 12.44
CA LEU A 107 -3.43 4.13 11.60
C LEU A 107 -4.38 4.86 10.66
N MET A 108 -5.48 4.23 10.24
CA MET A 108 -6.35 4.75 9.18
C MET A 108 -7.82 4.42 9.45
N THR A 109 -8.69 5.42 9.33
CA THR A 109 -10.15 5.29 9.44
C THR A 109 -10.76 5.01 8.06
N HIS A 110 -11.46 3.86 7.95
CA HIS A 110 -12.15 3.47 6.71
C HIS A 110 -13.18 4.51 6.27
N GLY A 111 -13.14 4.86 4.99
CA GLY A 111 -14.08 5.78 4.35
C GLY A 111 -13.81 7.28 4.63
N ALA A 112 -13.00 7.60 5.64
CA ALA A 112 -12.61 8.97 5.99
C ALA A 112 -11.19 9.31 5.54
N GLU A 113 -10.24 8.42 5.78
CA GLU A 113 -8.80 8.64 5.55
C GLU A 113 -8.23 7.72 4.47
N GLY A 114 -8.99 6.71 4.06
CA GLY A 114 -8.68 5.73 3.04
C GLY A 114 -9.71 4.62 3.03
N LEU A 115 -9.46 3.56 2.27
CA LEU A 115 -10.34 2.39 2.23
C LEU A 115 -9.66 1.19 2.90
N ILE A 116 -10.41 0.44 3.70
CA ILE A 116 -9.96 -0.78 4.34
C ILE A 116 -10.84 -1.92 3.83
N TYR A 117 -10.24 -2.98 3.31
CA TYR A 117 -10.94 -4.13 2.76
C TYR A 117 -10.56 -5.41 3.53
N PRO A 118 -11.44 -6.45 3.57
CA PRO A 118 -11.10 -7.73 4.18
C PRO A 118 -9.88 -8.36 3.50
N ALA A 119 -8.94 -8.85 4.31
CA ALA A 119 -7.76 -9.54 3.78
C ALA A 119 -8.18 -10.69 2.86
N ASP A 120 -7.38 -10.94 1.83
CA ASP A 120 -7.58 -12.00 0.84
C ASP A 120 -8.85 -11.87 -0.03
N ASP A 121 -9.51 -10.70 -0.05
CA ASP A 121 -10.60 -10.40 -0.98
C ASP A 121 -10.11 -9.57 -2.19
N PRO A 122 -9.73 -10.22 -3.30
CA PRO A 122 -9.28 -9.51 -4.50
C PRO A 122 -10.40 -8.77 -5.23
N HIS A 123 -11.67 -9.17 -5.03
CA HIS A 123 -12.80 -8.54 -5.69
C HIS A 123 -13.12 -7.19 -5.05
N LEU A 124 -13.16 -7.14 -3.71
CA LEU A 124 -13.38 -5.89 -3.00
C LEU A 124 -12.19 -4.94 -3.16
N LEU A 125 -10.95 -5.46 -3.13
CA LEU A 125 -9.78 -4.63 -3.45
C LEU A 125 -9.86 -4.03 -4.85
N ALA A 126 -10.28 -4.81 -5.85
CA ALA A 126 -10.43 -4.30 -7.22
C ALA A 126 -11.54 -3.24 -7.30
N TYR A 127 -12.65 -3.45 -6.60
CA TYR A 127 -13.72 -2.48 -6.48
C TYR A 127 -13.21 -1.16 -5.88
N ASP A 128 -12.52 -1.23 -4.75
CA ASP A 128 -11.98 -0.07 -4.04
C ASP A 128 -10.98 0.72 -4.90
N ILE A 129 -10.11 0.03 -5.65
CA ILE A 129 -9.21 0.68 -6.60
C ILE A 129 -10.00 1.41 -7.70
N CYS A 130 -11.01 0.75 -8.27
CA CYS A 130 -11.87 1.35 -9.28
C CYS A 130 -12.66 2.55 -8.75
N GLU A 131 -13.12 2.52 -7.51
CA GLU A 131 -13.78 3.65 -6.84
C GLU A 131 -12.82 4.85 -6.68
N MET A 132 -11.59 4.61 -6.22
CA MET A 132 -10.57 5.67 -6.12
C MET A 132 -10.27 6.31 -7.49
N PHE A 133 -10.21 5.52 -8.56
CA PHE A 133 -9.97 6.02 -9.91
C PHE A 133 -11.17 6.75 -10.51
N ALA A 134 -12.38 6.27 -10.22
CA ALA A 134 -13.63 6.88 -10.72
C ALA A 134 -13.97 8.20 -9.99
N HIS A 135 -13.52 8.35 -8.74
CA HIS A 135 -13.85 9.48 -7.87
C HIS A 135 -12.59 10.17 -7.33
N PRO A 136 -11.75 10.79 -8.18
CA PRO A 136 -10.46 11.34 -7.78
C PRO A 136 -10.58 12.46 -6.73
N GLU A 137 -11.67 13.21 -6.73
CA GLU A 137 -11.91 14.26 -5.72
C GLU A 137 -12.14 13.65 -4.33
N LYS A 138 -12.92 12.57 -4.24
CA LYS A 138 -13.16 11.83 -3.00
C LYS A 138 -11.87 11.17 -2.52
N ALA A 139 -11.10 10.56 -3.43
CA ALA A 139 -9.78 9.98 -3.12
C ALA A 139 -8.82 11.05 -2.56
N ALA A 140 -8.77 12.23 -3.18
CA ALA A 140 -7.96 13.35 -2.71
C ALA A 140 -8.43 13.91 -1.36
N GLN A 141 -9.74 13.90 -1.08
CA GLN A 141 -10.28 14.29 0.23
C GLN A 141 -9.83 13.33 1.32
N MET A 142 -9.96 12.01 1.10
CA MET A 142 -9.47 10.99 2.02
C MET A 142 -7.95 11.10 2.24
N ALA A 143 -7.18 11.33 1.18
CA ALA A 143 -5.73 11.49 1.27
C ALA A 143 -5.33 12.72 2.10
N ARG A 144 -6.06 13.84 2.00
CA ARG A 144 -5.85 15.03 2.86
C ARG A 144 -6.13 14.71 4.32
N ALA A 145 -7.26 14.08 4.62
CA ALA A 145 -7.61 13.68 5.99
C ALA A 145 -6.58 12.70 6.57
N GLY A 146 -6.18 11.70 5.79
CA GLY A 146 -5.14 10.75 6.18
C GLY A 146 -3.79 11.42 6.44
N ARG A 147 -3.39 12.38 5.61
CA ARG A 147 -2.16 13.16 5.82
C ARG A 147 -2.19 13.96 7.10
N GLU A 148 -3.33 14.59 7.41
CA GLU A 148 -3.50 15.36 8.65
C GLU A 148 -3.39 14.45 9.88
N HIS A 149 -4.03 13.28 9.86
CA HIS A 149 -3.94 12.29 10.92
C HIS A 149 -2.52 11.75 11.07
N ALA A 150 -1.90 11.29 9.98
CA ALA A 150 -0.53 10.78 10.00
C ALA A 150 0.47 11.82 10.49
N GLY A 151 0.30 13.10 10.15
CA GLY A 151 1.13 14.19 10.66
C GLY A 151 1.07 14.37 12.19
N LYS A 152 -0.04 13.95 12.81
CA LYS A 152 -0.18 14.00 14.28
C LYS A 152 0.39 12.76 14.95
N THR A 153 0.26 11.58 14.32
CA THR A 153 0.67 10.29 14.89
C THR A 153 2.14 9.96 14.63
N HIS A 154 2.72 10.48 13.56
CA HIS A 154 4.11 10.25 13.14
C HIS A 154 5.01 11.47 13.41
N ASP A 155 4.61 12.37 14.30
CA ASP A 155 5.43 13.50 14.76
C ASP A 155 6.56 12.99 15.66
N ALA A 156 7.77 12.94 15.12
CA ALA A 156 8.94 12.40 15.82
C ALA A 156 9.27 13.19 17.08
N GLN A 157 9.13 14.53 17.06
CA GLN A 157 9.42 15.38 18.21
C GLN A 157 8.42 15.12 19.33
N LYS A 158 7.13 15.13 19.02
CA LYS A 158 6.07 14.87 19.98
C LYS A 158 6.16 13.46 20.58
N ASN A 159 6.44 12.47 19.74
CA ASN A 159 6.61 11.09 20.19
C ASN A 159 7.83 10.95 21.13
N LEU A 160 8.92 11.66 20.87
CA LEU A 160 10.09 11.71 21.75
C LEU A 160 9.75 12.34 23.10
N GLU A 161 8.99 13.44 23.11
CA GLU A 161 8.55 14.10 24.36
C GLU A 161 7.66 13.18 25.21
N ILE A 162 6.69 12.50 24.58
CA ILE A 162 5.82 11.53 25.25
C ILE A 162 6.67 10.38 25.84
N LEU A 163 7.59 9.84 25.06
CA LEU A 163 8.48 8.76 25.53
C LEU A 163 9.33 9.19 26.72
N HIS A 164 9.88 10.40 26.67
CA HIS A 164 10.65 10.95 27.79
C HIS A 164 9.79 11.13 29.06
N GLN A 165 8.54 11.57 28.92
CA GLN A 165 7.61 11.67 30.06
C GLN A 165 7.35 10.29 30.68
N ILE A 166 7.06 9.27 29.87
CA ILE A 166 6.83 7.90 30.35
C ILE A 166 8.04 7.37 31.13
N TYR A 167 9.25 7.53 30.60
CA TYR A 167 10.46 7.09 31.32
C TYR A 167 10.69 7.85 32.64
N THR A 168 10.37 9.14 32.66
CA THR A 168 10.50 9.95 33.88
C THR A 168 9.51 9.53 34.95
N GLU A 169 8.30 9.11 34.56
CA GLU A 169 7.29 8.61 35.51
C GLU A 169 7.64 7.22 36.08
N ILE A 170 8.18 6.32 35.24
CA ILE A 170 8.59 4.97 35.66
C ILE A 170 9.82 5.02 36.58
N ALA A 171 10.70 6.01 36.40
CA ALA A 171 11.92 6.14 37.19
C ALA A 171 11.72 6.80 38.59
N ARG A 172 10.51 7.20 38.91
CA ARG A 172 10.12 7.73 40.26
C ARG A 172 9.61 6.61 41.16
#